data_31f88974850d6acf1024666e837b543e
#
_entry.id   31f88974850d6acf1024666e837b543e
#
_cell.length_a   1.000
_cell.length_b   1.000
_cell.length_c   1.000
_cell.angle_alpha   90.00
_cell.angle_beta   90.00
_cell.angle_gamma   90.00
#
_symmetry.space_group_name_H-M   'P 1'
#
loop_
_entity.id
_entity.type
_entity.pdbx_description
1 polymer ?
#
loop_
_entity_poly.entity_id
_entity_poly.type
_entity_poly.pdbx_seq_one_letter_code
_entity_poly.pdbx_strand_id
1 'polypeptide(L)'
;MIDECKLSANDEADIFLSMARLPETLNLLKAKEDAGAVVVNSAYGVEACERGRLDNLMRDNNISVPPSDGDSGYWLKRGDAAAQSKSDVVYCKDRATLAEKEADFVIRGITNWIIQGHVLGDLVKFYAVKGGFFRYFYPSDDGESKFGDEKLNG
;
A
#
# COMPACT_ATOMS: atom_id res chain seq x y z
N MET A 1 -12.57 7.00 19.46
CA MET A 1 -11.60 6.27 18.59
C MET A 1 -11.21 5.00 19.30
N ILE A 2 -11.29 3.85 18.63
CA ILE A 2 -10.92 2.54 19.18
C ILE A 2 -9.62 2.12 18.46
N ASP A 3 -8.66 1.60 19.22
CA ASP A 3 -7.47 0.93 18.66
C ASP A 3 -7.93 -0.32 17.89
N GLU A 4 -7.37 -0.59 16.72
CA GLU A 4 -7.81 -1.72 15.89
C GLU A 4 -7.68 -3.08 16.59
N CYS A 5 -6.70 -3.24 17.50
CA CYS A 5 -6.54 -4.47 18.29
C CYS A 5 -7.63 -4.65 19.37
N LYS A 6 -8.44 -3.62 19.61
CA LYS A 6 -9.51 -3.64 20.63
C LYS A 6 -10.90 -3.75 20.03
N LEU A 7 -11.03 -3.67 18.70
CA LEU A 7 -12.30 -3.88 18.03
C LEU A 7 -12.79 -5.31 18.27
N SER A 8 -14.03 -5.46 18.64
CA SER A 8 -14.65 -6.75 18.90
C SER A 8 -15.95 -6.95 18.09
N ALA A 9 -16.42 -8.18 18.04
CA ALA A 9 -17.69 -8.49 17.39
C ALA A 9 -18.90 -7.76 18.06
N ASN A 10 -18.80 -7.45 19.36
CA ASN A 10 -19.85 -6.80 20.14
C ASN A 10 -19.91 -5.29 19.94
N ASP A 11 -18.92 -4.68 19.29
CA ASP A 11 -18.97 -3.26 19.00
C ASP A 11 -19.95 -3.01 17.87
N GLU A 12 -21.01 -2.24 18.14
CA GLU A 12 -22.09 -1.94 17.20
C GLU A 12 -22.04 -0.48 16.76
N ALA A 13 -22.20 -0.25 15.46
CA ALA A 13 -22.37 1.06 14.87
C ALA A 13 -22.98 0.92 13.47
N ASP A 14 -23.72 1.93 13.02
CA ASP A 14 -24.22 1.99 11.64
C ASP A 14 -23.08 2.32 10.66
N ILE A 15 -22.06 3.06 11.13
CA ILE A 15 -20.93 3.52 10.32
C ILE A 15 -19.63 3.33 11.09
N PHE A 16 -18.67 2.65 10.47
CA PHE A 16 -17.31 2.50 10.95
C PHE A 16 -16.35 3.31 10.06
N LEU A 17 -15.67 4.31 10.62
CA LEU A 17 -14.58 5.00 9.94
C LEU A 17 -13.28 4.26 10.26
N SER A 18 -12.78 3.47 9.31
CA SER A 18 -11.71 2.52 9.54
C SER A 18 -10.39 2.94 8.92
N MET A 19 -9.32 2.79 9.71
CA MET A 19 -7.92 2.82 9.26
C MET A 19 -7.23 1.47 9.52
N ALA A 20 -8.02 0.43 9.82
CA ALA A 20 -7.53 -0.90 10.16
C ALA A 20 -6.76 -1.56 9.02
N ARG A 21 -5.78 -2.38 9.39
CA ARG A 21 -4.93 -3.15 8.47
C ARG A 21 -4.64 -4.56 8.95
N LEU A 22 -4.93 -4.87 10.21
CA LEU A 22 -4.71 -6.22 10.75
C LEU A 22 -5.74 -7.19 10.17
N PRO A 23 -5.34 -8.38 9.72
CA PRO A 23 -6.25 -9.37 9.12
C PRO A 23 -7.45 -9.69 10.00
N GLU A 24 -7.24 -9.85 11.31
CA GLU A 24 -8.31 -10.14 12.27
C GLU A 24 -9.34 -9.01 12.33
N THR A 25 -8.88 -7.76 12.37
CA THR A 25 -9.74 -6.58 12.39
C THR A 25 -10.49 -6.42 11.07
N LEU A 26 -9.79 -6.65 9.94
CA LEU A 26 -10.44 -6.62 8.62
C LEU A 26 -11.55 -7.69 8.52
N ASN A 27 -11.34 -8.89 9.06
CA ASN A 27 -12.37 -9.94 9.06
C ASN A 27 -13.59 -9.54 9.91
N LEU A 28 -13.39 -8.92 11.06
CA LEU A 28 -14.48 -8.37 11.87
C LEU A 28 -15.26 -7.28 11.11
N LEU A 29 -14.55 -6.37 10.47
CA LEU A 29 -15.18 -5.28 9.68
C LEU A 29 -15.94 -5.82 8.47
N LYS A 30 -15.43 -6.85 7.77
CA LYS A 30 -16.19 -7.52 6.69
C LYS A 30 -17.49 -8.11 7.19
N ALA A 31 -17.45 -8.80 8.34
CA ALA A 31 -18.68 -9.36 8.93
C ALA A 31 -19.71 -8.26 9.27
N LYS A 32 -19.24 -7.07 9.67
CA LYS A 32 -20.12 -5.92 9.92
C LYS A 32 -20.66 -5.31 8.61
N GLU A 33 -19.83 -5.23 7.56
CA GLU A 33 -20.29 -4.84 6.21
C GLU A 33 -21.37 -5.80 5.69
N ASP A 34 -21.15 -7.11 5.83
CA ASP A 34 -22.10 -8.16 5.41
C ASP A 34 -23.40 -8.09 6.19
N ALA A 35 -23.37 -7.64 7.46
CA ALA A 35 -24.53 -7.39 8.28
C ALA A 35 -25.23 -6.05 8.00
N GLY A 36 -24.71 -5.23 7.07
CA GLY A 36 -25.33 -3.99 6.61
C GLY A 36 -24.75 -2.71 7.20
N ALA A 37 -23.69 -2.76 8.01
CA ALA A 37 -22.98 -1.57 8.46
C ALA A 37 -22.18 -0.93 7.32
N VAL A 38 -22.06 0.39 7.32
CA VAL A 38 -21.19 1.11 6.38
C VAL A 38 -19.78 1.18 6.93
N VAL A 39 -18.80 0.60 6.23
CA VAL A 39 -17.39 0.69 6.62
C VAL A 39 -16.60 1.56 5.61
N VAL A 40 -16.03 2.64 6.09
CA VAL A 40 -15.17 3.56 5.33
C VAL A 40 -13.78 3.59 5.97
N ASN A 41 -12.76 3.15 5.34
CA ASN A 41 -12.62 2.42 4.05
C ASN A 41 -13.17 1.00 4.18
N SER A 42 -13.83 0.50 3.15
CA SER A 42 -14.32 -0.89 3.12
C SER A 42 -13.20 -1.89 3.43
N ALA A 43 -13.47 -2.86 4.29
CA ALA A 43 -12.49 -3.88 4.65
C ALA A 43 -12.11 -4.76 3.46
N TYR A 44 -13.04 -5.04 2.56
CA TYR A 44 -12.78 -5.72 1.29
C TYR A 44 -11.86 -4.90 0.38
N GLY A 45 -12.08 -3.57 0.32
CA GLY A 45 -11.24 -2.66 -0.44
C GLY A 45 -9.82 -2.58 0.11
N VAL A 46 -9.65 -2.52 1.43
CA VAL A 46 -8.34 -2.52 2.08
C VAL A 46 -7.58 -3.80 1.78
N GLU A 47 -8.23 -4.95 1.86
CA GLU A 47 -7.62 -6.24 1.53
C GLU A 47 -7.26 -6.35 0.03
N ALA A 48 -8.12 -5.87 -0.87
CA ALA A 48 -7.85 -5.84 -2.31
C ALA A 48 -6.65 -4.94 -2.66
N CYS A 49 -6.35 -3.95 -1.83
CA CYS A 49 -5.19 -3.07 -1.95
C CYS A 49 -3.89 -3.65 -1.36
N GLU A 50 -3.89 -4.92 -0.91
CA GLU A 50 -2.66 -5.62 -0.57
C GLU A 50 -1.71 -5.56 -1.77
N ARG A 51 -0.43 -5.23 -1.51
CA ARG A 51 0.50 -4.82 -2.57
C ARG A 51 0.71 -5.88 -3.64
N GLY A 52 0.83 -7.15 -3.26
CA GLY A 52 1.00 -8.25 -4.20
C GLY A 52 -0.23 -8.45 -5.08
N ARG A 53 -1.42 -8.42 -4.47
CA ARG A 53 -2.69 -8.53 -5.20
C ARG A 53 -2.91 -7.35 -6.15
N LEU A 54 -2.61 -6.14 -5.69
CA LEU A 54 -2.77 -4.94 -6.49
C LEU A 54 -1.81 -4.92 -7.68
N ASP A 55 -0.54 -5.31 -7.50
CA ASP A 55 0.42 -5.39 -8.62
C ASP A 55 -0.04 -6.38 -9.68
N ASN A 56 -0.50 -7.57 -9.28
CA ASN A 56 -1.07 -8.57 -10.19
C ASN A 56 -2.33 -8.04 -10.91
N LEU A 57 -3.26 -7.45 -10.16
CA LEU A 57 -4.49 -6.89 -10.73
C LEU A 57 -4.19 -5.80 -11.78
N MET A 58 -3.22 -4.95 -11.52
CA MET A 58 -2.80 -3.91 -12.46
C MET A 58 -2.22 -4.53 -13.74
N ARG A 59 -1.33 -5.53 -13.62
CA ARG A 59 -0.74 -6.23 -14.76
C ARG A 59 -1.80 -6.96 -15.59
N ASP A 60 -2.70 -7.68 -14.94
CA ASP A 60 -3.78 -8.44 -15.60
C ASP A 60 -4.75 -7.52 -16.37
N ASN A 61 -4.88 -6.28 -15.95
CA ASN A 61 -5.71 -5.27 -16.62
C ASN A 61 -4.90 -4.31 -17.52
N ASN A 62 -3.65 -4.64 -17.85
CA ASN A 62 -2.77 -3.83 -18.69
C ASN A 62 -2.58 -2.38 -18.19
N ILE A 63 -2.67 -2.17 -16.88
CA ILE A 63 -2.32 -0.89 -16.26
C ILE A 63 -0.79 -0.81 -16.16
N SER A 64 -0.21 0.27 -16.61
CA SER A 64 1.23 0.47 -16.57
C SER A 64 1.75 0.47 -15.13
N VAL A 65 2.65 -0.46 -14.85
CA VAL A 65 3.39 -0.55 -13.59
C VAL A 65 4.90 -0.60 -13.91
N PRO A 66 5.78 -0.26 -12.97
CA PRO A 66 7.21 -0.43 -13.20
C PRO A 66 7.55 -1.86 -13.62
N PRO A 67 8.49 -2.05 -14.53
CA PRO A 67 8.91 -3.40 -14.93
C PRO A 67 9.52 -4.14 -13.75
N SER A 68 9.57 -5.46 -13.83
CA SER A 68 10.25 -6.30 -12.81
C SER A 68 11.76 -6.25 -12.90
N ASP A 69 12.31 -5.70 -13.99
CA ASP A 69 13.74 -5.53 -14.26
C ASP A 69 14.02 -4.11 -14.73
N GLY A 70 15.24 -3.62 -14.55
CA GLY A 70 15.66 -2.28 -14.96
C GLY A 70 17.15 -2.02 -14.74
N ASP A 71 17.70 -1.07 -15.51
CA ASP A 71 19.12 -0.71 -15.49
C ASP A 71 19.50 0.26 -14.37
N SER A 72 18.53 0.83 -13.69
CA SER A 72 18.72 1.89 -12.67
C SER A 72 18.51 1.38 -11.24
N GLY A 73 18.56 0.06 -11.03
CA GLY A 73 18.34 -0.57 -9.74
C GLY A 73 16.90 -1.05 -9.54
N TYR A 74 16.59 -1.47 -8.31
CA TYR A 74 15.36 -2.18 -7.97
C TYR A 74 14.74 -1.66 -6.69
N TRP A 75 13.43 -1.73 -6.60
CA TRP A 75 12.67 -1.61 -5.37
C TRP A 75 12.17 -2.98 -4.96
N LEU A 76 12.65 -3.47 -3.82
CA LEU A 76 12.10 -4.64 -3.14
C LEU A 76 11.07 -4.17 -2.12
N LYS A 77 9.85 -4.68 -2.19
CA LYS A 77 8.73 -4.22 -1.36
C LYS A 77 7.98 -5.42 -0.78
N ARG A 78 7.79 -5.41 0.54
CA ARG A 78 6.95 -6.40 1.21
C ARG A 78 5.56 -6.44 0.59
N GLY A 79 5.05 -7.63 0.27
CA GLY A 79 3.78 -7.86 -0.42
C GLY A 79 2.67 -8.44 0.45
N ASP A 80 3.03 -9.21 1.49
CA ASP A 80 2.11 -9.97 2.35
C ASP A 80 1.43 -9.13 3.44
N ALA A 81 1.91 -7.93 3.71
CA ALA A 81 1.35 -7.02 4.70
C ALA A 81 1.68 -5.55 4.37
N ALA A 82 1.03 -4.63 5.08
CA ALA A 82 1.46 -3.24 5.09
C ALA A 82 2.90 -3.12 5.61
N ALA A 83 3.67 -2.18 5.06
CA ALA A 83 5.03 -1.92 5.53
C ALA A 83 5.02 -1.51 7.01
N GLN A 84 5.75 -2.25 7.83
CA GLN A 84 5.85 -2.06 9.28
C GLN A 84 7.14 -1.34 9.67
N SER A 85 8.11 -1.35 8.76
CA SER A 85 9.40 -0.70 8.95
C SER A 85 9.93 -0.13 7.64
N LYS A 86 10.96 0.73 7.73
CA LYS A 86 11.64 1.27 6.55
C LYS A 86 12.31 0.15 5.72
N SER A 87 12.67 -0.98 6.36
CA SER A 87 13.28 -2.13 5.69
C SER A 87 12.29 -3.01 4.92
N ASP A 88 10.99 -2.70 4.95
CA ASP A 88 9.95 -3.40 4.16
C ASP A 88 9.79 -2.82 2.74
N VAL A 89 10.44 -1.70 2.46
CA VAL A 89 10.52 -1.10 1.12
C VAL A 89 11.95 -0.60 0.93
N VAL A 90 12.74 -1.31 0.16
CA VAL A 90 14.19 -1.09 0.05
C VAL A 90 14.59 -0.85 -1.40
N TYR A 91 15.40 0.17 -1.62
CA TYR A 91 16.10 0.34 -2.88
C TYR A 91 17.36 -0.52 -2.91
N CYS A 92 17.54 -1.27 -3.98
CA CYS A 92 18.69 -2.10 -4.28
C CYS A 92 19.35 -1.58 -5.56
N LYS A 93 20.59 -1.14 -5.45
CA LYS A 93 21.31 -0.53 -6.59
C LYS A 93 21.60 -1.50 -7.73
N ASP A 94 21.67 -2.79 -7.42
CA ASP A 94 22.03 -3.87 -8.34
C ASP A 94 21.41 -5.21 -7.90
N ARG A 95 21.54 -6.22 -8.75
CA ARG A 95 21.03 -7.57 -8.47
C ARG A 95 21.70 -8.25 -7.29
N ALA A 96 22.95 -7.96 -6.98
CA ALA A 96 23.64 -8.55 -5.84
C ALA A 96 23.04 -8.01 -4.53
N THR A 97 22.83 -6.70 -4.44
CA THR A 97 22.14 -6.07 -3.32
C THR A 97 20.69 -6.55 -3.21
N LEU A 98 20.01 -6.75 -4.33
CA LEU A 98 18.64 -7.29 -4.35
C LEU A 98 18.60 -8.68 -3.72
N ALA A 99 19.47 -9.60 -4.15
CA ALA A 99 19.52 -10.96 -3.61
C ALA A 99 19.83 -10.98 -2.10
N GLU A 100 20.71 -10.09 -1.62
CA GLU A 100 20.98 -9.93 -0.18
C GLU A 100 19.71 -9.53 0.58
N LYS A 101 18.94 -8.57 0.06
CA LYS A 101 17.70 -8.08 0.71
C LYS A 101 16.55 -9.06 0.61
N GLU A 102 16.47 -9.86 -0.44
CA GLU A 102 15.53 -10.98 -0.51
C GLU A 102 15.84 -12.04 0.56
N ALA A 103 17.12 -12.37 0.76
CA ALA A 103 17.53 -13.27 1.83
C ALA A 103 17.17 -12.72 3.23
N ASP A 104 17.33 -11.40 3.46
CA ASP A 104 16.87 -10.75 4.69
C ASP A 104 15.36 -10.86 4.87
N PHE A 105 14.56 -10.69 3.82
CA PHE A 105 13.11 -10.89 3.88
C PHE A 105 12.75 -12.31 4.30
N VAL A 106 13.41 -13.32 3.74
CA VAL A 106 13.20 -14.73 4.13
C VAL A 106 13.53 -14.95 5.62
N ILE A 107 14.67 -14.42 6.10
CA ILE A 107 15.08 -14.52 7.51
C ILE A 107 14.05 -13.87 8.43
N ARG A 108 13.44 -12.78 8.02
CA ARG A 108 12.41 -12.05 8.76
C ARG A 108 11.02 -12.70 8.67
N GLY A 109 10.89 -13.83 7.96
CA GLY A 109 9.62 -14.55 7.79
C GLY A 109 8.64 -13.86 6.83
N ILE A 110 9.10 -12.94 6.00
CA ILE A 110 8.28 -12.34 4.94
C ILE A 110 8.11 -13.38 3.82
N THR A 111 6.88 -13.71 3.49
CA THR A 111 6.55 -14.82 2.57
C THR A 111 6.22 -14.35 1.16
N ASN A 112 5.92 -13.07 1.01
CA ASN A 112 5.56 -12.50 -0.28
C ASN A 112 6.15 -11.08 -0.43
N TRP A 113 6.73 -10.80 -1.58
CA TRP A 113 7.24 -9.48 -1.95
C TRP A 113 7.13 -9.24 -3.43
N ILE A 114 7.24 -8.00 -3.84
CA ILE A 114 7.32 -7.61 -5.23
C ILE A 114 8.66 -6.92 -5.51
N ILE A 115 9.14 -7.14 -6.73
CA ILE A 115 10.33 -6.48 -7.27
C ILE A 115 9.89 -5.60 -8.41
N GLN A 116 10.32 -4.34 -8.37
CA GLN A 116 10.05 -3.38 -9.43
C GLN A 116 11.36 -2.67 -9.79
N GLY A 117 11.67 -2.61 -11.08
CA GLY A 117 12.78 -1.80 -11.59
C GLY A 117 12.58 -0.33 -11.20
N HIS A 118 13.69 0.33 -10.85
CA HIS A 118 13.64 1.76 -10.57
C HIS A 118 13.40 2.53 -11.87
N VAL A 119 12.34 3.30 -11.90
CA VAL A 119 12.01 4.19 -13.01
C VAL A 119 12.52 5.59 -12.68
N LEU A 120 13.37 6.12 -13.55
CA LEU A 120 13.86 7.49 -13.44
C LEU A 120 12.75 8.47 -13.83
N GLY A 121 12.59 9.53 -13.09
CA GLY A 121 11.58 10.56 -13.34
C GLY A 121 11.07 11.19 -12.05
N ASP A 122 10.14 12.12 -12.21
CA ASP A 122 9.53 12.81 -11.09
C ASP A 122 8.55 11.91 -10.35
N LEU A 123 8.62 11.93 -9.02
CA LEU A 123 7.62 11.27 -8.19
C LEU A 123 6.41 12.18 -8.01
N VAL A 124 5.25 11.71 -8.43
CA VAL A 124 3.98 12.42 -8.23
C VAL A 124 3.03 11.57 -7.39
N LYS A 125 2.46 12.16 -6.36
CA LYS A 125 1.47 11.50 -5.50
C LYS A 125 0.09 12.01 -5.81
N PHE A 126 -0.83 11.08 -6.08
CA PHE A 126 -2.23 11.37 -6.39
C PHE A 126 -3.14 10.99 -5.25
N TYR A 127 -4.11 11.84 -4.98
CA TYR A 127 -5.20 11.61 -4.03
C TYR A 127 -6.52 11.93 -4.70
N ALA A 128 -7.45 10.99 -4.67
CA ALA A 128 -8.74 11.14 -5.32
C ALA A 128 -9.87 10.52 -4.50
N VAL A 129 -11.04 11.11 -4.63
CA VAL A 129 -12.31 10.54 -4.16
C VAL A 129 -13.19 10.33 -5.37
N LYS A 130 -13.74 9.13 -5.52
CA LYS A 130 -14.61 8.78 -6.66
C LYS A 130 -15.76 9.77 -6.80
N GLY A 131 -15.89 10.32 -8.00
CA GLY A 131 -16.97 11.26 -8.33
C GLY A 131 -16.77 12.70 -7.84
N GLY A 132 -15.58 13.06 -7.34
CA GLY A 132 -15.36 14.38 -6.80
C GLY A 132 -13.90 14.82 -6.86
N PHE A 133 -13.31 14.96 -5.72
CA PHE A 133 -12.03 15.58 -5.50
C PHE A 133 -10.85 14.79 -6.10
N PHE A 134 -9.94 15.53 -6.76
CA PHE A 134 -8.65 15.01 -7.24
C PHE A 134 -7.55 16.05 -7.01
N ARG A 135 -6.43 15.63 -6.44
CA ARG A 135 -5.23 16.45 -6.26
C ARG A 135 -3.97 15.63 -6.47
N TYR A 136 -2.90 16.30 -6.85
CA TYR A 136 -1.58 15.70 -6.89
C TYR A 136 -0.53 16.62 -6.29
N PHE A 137 0.53 15.98 -5.78
CA PHE A 137 1.63 16.65 -5.08
C PHE A 137 2.96 16.12 -5.59
N TYR A 138 3.92 17.01 -5.72
CA TYR A 138 5.32 16.63 -5.75
C TYR A 138 5.84 16.58 -4.31
N PRO A 139 6.78 15.65 -3.94
CA PRO A 139 7.51 15.75 -2.69
C PRO A 139 8.27 17.08 -2.61
N SER A 140 8.59 17.55 -1.41
CA SER A 140 9.47 18.69 -1.24
C SER A 140 10.88 18.43 -1.79
N ASP A 141 11.56 19.45 -2.27
CA ASP A 141 12.89 19.34 -2.88
C ASP A 141 13.96 18.75 -1.92
N ASP A 142 13.79 19.01 -0.62
CA ASP A 142 14.64 18.44 0.44
C ASP A 142 14.31 16.98 0.78
N GLY A 143 13.20 16.43 0.25
CA GLY A 143 12.73 15.07 0.52
C GLY A 143 12.16 14.86 1.92
N GLU A 144 12.10 15.87 2.78
CA GLU A 144 11.62 15.76 4.16
C GLU A 144 10.10 15.70 4.24
N SER A 145 9.41 16.42 3.36
CA SER A 145 7.95 16.39 3.26
C SER A 145 7.46 15.48 2.15
N LYS A 146 6.44 14.68 2.48
CA LYS A 146 5.70 13.90 1.48
C LYS A 146 4.79 14.76 0.61
N PHE A 147 4.48 15.96 1.08
CA PHE A 147 3.59 16.92 0.46
C PHE A 147 4.38 18.19 0.25
N GLY A 148 5.02 18.30 -0.91
CA GLY A 148 5.58 19.55 -1.39
C GLY A 148 4.48 20.47 -1.93
N ASP A 149 4.76 21.15 -3.04
CA ASP A 149 3.76 22.00 -3.67
C ASP A 149 2.53 21.22 -4.09
N GLU A 150 1.37 21.70 -3.70
CA GLU A 150 0.09 21.16 -4.14
C GLU A 150 -0.20 21.60 -5.57
N LYS A 151 -0.56 20.64 -6.42
CA LYS A 151 -1.04 20.89 -7.77
C LYS A 151 -2.50 20.44 -7.84
N LEU A 152 -3.32 21.27 -8.44
CA LEU A 152 -4.71 20.93 -8.75
C LEU A 152 -4.76 20.33 -10.15
N ASN A 153 -5.54 19.28 -10.28
CA ASN A 153 -5.89 18.77 -11.59
C ASN A 153 -6.87 19.77 -12.23
N GLY A 154 -6.41 20.44 -13.28
CA GLY A 154 -7.18 21.42 -14.01
C GLY A 154 -8.28 20.81 -14.87
#